data_5e6c55640f331c7f53bb0ca875310dab
#
_entry.id   5e6c55640f331c7f53bb0ca875310dab
#
_cell.length_a   1.000
_cell.length_b   1.000
_cell.length_c   1.000
_cell.angle_alpha   90.00
_cell.angle_beta   90.00
_cell.angle_gamma   90.00
#
_symmetry.space_group_name_H-M   'P 1'
#
loop_
_entity.id
_entity.type
_entity.pdbx_description
1 polymer ?
#
loop_
_entity_poly.entity_id
_entity_poly.type
_entity_poly.pdbx_seq_one_letter_code
_entity_poly.pdbx_strand_id
1 'polypeptide(L)'
;MARTKTSVHSKKRRRQVLNRAKGYYGNKSRSFRAANEQVMHSGNYAFRDRRARKGEFRKLWIQRINAACRENGTTYSRFINGLKISGIEVDRKNLADLAVNDPAVSYTHLTLPTNTPV
;
A
#
# COMPACT_ATOMS: atom_id res chain seq x y z
N MET A 1 37.18 13.78 39.82
CA MET A 1 36.29 12.76 39.34
C MET A 1 35.53 13.25 38.11
N ALA A 2 35.64 12.51 37.01
CA ALA A 2 34.98 12.90 35.77
C ALA A 2 33.47 12.67 35.90
N ARG A 3 32.71 13.70 35.68
CA ARG A 3 31.25 13.68 35.76
C ARG A 3 30.69 13.71 34.34
N THR A 4 30.01 12.65 33.96
CA THR A 4 29.40 12.54 32.63
C THR A 4 28.23 13.52 32.55
N LYS A 5 28.28 14.43 31.59
CA LYS A 5 27.19 15.38 31.34
C LYS A 5 26.27 14.79 30.28
N THR A 6 24.97 14.82 30.56
CA THR A 6 23.95 14.30 29.65
C THR A 6 23.59 15.27 28.52
N SER A 7 24.12 16.54 28.58
CA SER A 7 23.77 17.61 27.66
C SER A 7 24.04 17.26 26.17
N VAL A 8 25.14 16.59 25.89
CA VAL A 8 25.52 16.21 24.52
C VAL A 8 24.52 15.22 23.94
N HIS A 9 24.19 14.19 24.70
CA HIS A 9 23.23 13.16 24.27
C HIS A 9 21.82 13.75 24.15
N SER A 10 21.43 14.61 25.06
CA SER A 10 20.12 15.28 25.03
C SER A 10 19.97 16.16 23.80
N LYS A 11 21.00 16.94 23.47
CA LYS A 11 21.01 17.81 22.29
C LYS A 11 20.90 16.99 21.01
N LYS A 12 21.65 15.90 20.93
CA LYS A 12 21.64 15.02 19.75
C LYS A 12 20.25 14.42 19.54
N ARG A 13 19.63 13.97 20.62
CA ARG A 13 18.29 13.38 20.59
C ARG A 13 17.25 14.41 20.15
N ARG A 14 17.32 15.62 20.71
CA ARG A 14 16.41 16.72 20.35
C ARG A 14 16.56 17.11 18.87
N ARG A 15 17.80 17.16 18.40
CA ARG A 15 18.10 17.49 17.01
C ARG A 15 17.50 16.47 16.05
N GLN A 16 17.60 15.18 16.39
CA GLN A 16 17.01 14.12 15.59
C GLN A 16 15.49 14.28 15.46
N VAL A 17 14.82 14.55 16.58
CA VAL A 17 13.37 14.76 16.58
C VAL A 17 12.99 15.99 15.76
N LEU A 18 13.71 17.10 15.95
CA LEU A 18 13.44 18.34 15.22
C LEU A 18 13.71 18.19 13.72
N ASN A 19 14.72 17.41 13.34
CA ASN A 19 15.00 17.11 11.94
C ASN A 19 13.85 16.36 11.29
N ARG A 20 13.24 15.44 12.01
CA ARG A 20 12.06 14.69 11.52
C ARG A 20 10.84 15.59 11.43
N ALA A 21 10.77 16.62 12.25
CA ALA A 21 9.63 17.53 12.30
C ALA A 21 9.78 18.74 11.37
N LYS A 22 10.84 18.79 10.57
CA LYS A 22 11.04 19.89 9.61
C LYS A 22 9.84 19.99 8.67
N GLY A 23 9.36 21.21 8.49
CA GLY A 23 8.20 21.48 7.65
C GLY A 23 6.86 21.40 8.37
N TYR A 24 6.86 21.03 9.64
CA TYR A 24 5.62 20.98 10.41
C TYR A 24 5.15 22.40 10.75
N TYR A 25 3.86 22.55 10.88
CA TYR A 25 3.24 23.87 11.07
C TYR A 25 3.58 24.47 12.43
N GLY A 26 3.95 25.75 12.42
CA GLY A 26 4.15 26.55 13.63
C GLY A 26 5.22 26.00 14.57
N ASN A 27 4.92 26.01 15.85
CA ASN A 27 5.83 25.54 16.90
C ASN A 27 6.14 24.03 16.82
N LYS A 28 5.36 23.27 16.08
CA LYS A 28 5.58 21.84 15.92
C LYS A 28 6.91 21.52 15.25
N SER A 29 7.49 22.47 14.50
CA SER A 29 8.80 22.31 13.90
C SER A 29 9.93 22.95 14.73
N ARG A 30 9.59 23.77 15.73
CA ARG A 30 10.57 24.56 16.49
C ARG A 30 10.69 24.15 17.94
N SER A 31 9.58 23.89 18.62
CA SER A 31 9.54 23.48 20.00
C SER A 31 9.72 21.97 20.11
N PHE A 32 10.68 21.52 20.92
CA PHE A 32 10.95 20.09 21.07
C PHE A 32 9.72 19.31 21.56
N ARG A 33 9.03 19.84 22.59
CA ARG A 33 7.87 19.16 23.16
C ARG A 33 6.76 18.94 22.11
N ALA A 34 6.42 20.00 21.39
CA ALA A 34 5.41 19.92 20.35
C ALA A 34 5.87 19.07 19.18
N ALA A 35 7.14 19.18 18.78
CA ALA A 35 7.72 18.40 17.69
C ALA A 35 7.75 16.92 18.04
N ASN A 36 8.17 16.58 19.27
CA ASN A 36 8.23 15.19 19.73
C ASN A 36 6.84 14.53 19.70
N GLU A 37 5.83 15.24 20.19
CA GLU A 37 4.46 14.76 20.19
C GLU A 37 3.97 14.50 18.76
N GLN A 38 4.20 15.43 17.85
CA GLN A 38 3.77 15.29 16.46
C GLN A 38 4.53 14.21 15.72
N VAL A 39 5.82 14.03 16.02
CA VAL A 39 6.61 12.94 15.42
C VAL A 39 6.07 11.58 15.87
N MET A 40 5.67 11.47 17.14
CA MET A 40 5.03 10.24 17.63
C MET A 40 3.73 9.94 16.88
N HIS A 41 2.89 10.96 16.69
CA HIS A 41 1.64 10.82 15.92
C HIS A 41 1.94 10.44 14.47
N SER A 42 2.94 11.09 13.86
CA SER A 42 3.36 10.75 12.49
C SER A 42 3.81 9.30 12.37
N GLY A 43 4.56 8.81 13.37
CA GLY A 43 4.98 7.41 13.42
C GLY A 43 3.81 6.45 13.48
N ASN A 44 2.82 6.76 14.32
CA ASN A 44 1.59 5.95 14.43
C ASN A 44 0.80 5.97 13.13
N TYR A 45 0.69 7.14 12.50
CA TYR A 45 -0.01 7.27 11.22
C TYR A 45 0.70 6.47 10.13
N ALA A 46 2.03 6.57 10.07
CA ALA A 46 2.82 5.80 9.11
C ALA A 46 2.63 4.30 9.30
N PHE A 47 2.63 3.82 10.54
CA PHE A 47 2.41 2.41 10.86
C PHE A 47 1.02 1.96 10.40
N ARG A 48 0.00 2.74 10.75
CA ARG A 48 -1.39 2.44 10.37
C ARG A 48 -1.54 2.44 8.84
N ASP A 49 -0.98 3.44 8.17
CA ASP A 49 -1.16 3.62 6.74
C ASP A 49 -0.38 2.59 5.92
N ARG A 50 0.77 2.12 6.42
CA ARG A 50 1.49 1.02 5.75
C ARG A 50 0.64 -0.25 5.72
N ARG A 51 -0.12 -0.50 6.77
CA ARG A 51 -1.04 -1.63 6.83
C ARG A 51 -2.27 -1.42 5.95
N ALA A 52 -2.80 -0.18 5.95
CA ALA A 52 -3.95 0.18 5.11
C ALA A 52 -3.60 0.15 3.62
N ARG A 53 -2.35 0.47 3.27
CA ARG A 53 -1.88 0.49 1.88
C ARG A 53 -2.08 -0.85 1.18
N LYS A 54 -1.89 -1.94 1.89
CA LYS A 54 -2.06 -3.29 1.33
C LYS A 54 -3.50 -3.50 0.83
N GLY A 55 -4.48 -3.07 1.63
CA GLY A 55 -5.87 -3.14 1.24
C GLY A 55 -6.21 -2.18 0.11
N GLU A 56 -5.63 -0.99 0.10
CA GLU A 56 -5.84 0.00 -0.95
C GLU A 56 -5.31 -0.47 -2.29
N PHE A 57 -4.12 -1.06 -2.32
CA PHE A 57 -3.56 -1.64 -3.55
C PHE A 57 -4.40 -2.80 -4.04
N ARG A 58 -4.92 -3.62 -3.14
CA ARG A 58 -5.81 -4.72 -3.52
C ARG A 58 -7.08 -4.21 -4.20
N LYS A 59 -7.66 -3.12 -3.68
CA LYS A 59 -8.82 -2.47 -4.30
C LYS A 59 -8.50 -2.01 -5.72
N LEU A 60 -7.32 -1.41 -5.90
CA LEU A 60 -6.86 -0.96 -7.20
C LEU A 60 -6.72 -2.13 -8.17
N TRP A 61 -6.12 -3.23 -7.73
CA TRP A 61 -5.96 -4.44 -8.55
C TRP A 61 -7.31 -5.00 -8.97
N ILE A 62 -8.26 -5.06 -8.03
CA ILE A 62 -9.60 -5.55 -8.31
C ILE A 62 -10.30 -4.66 -9.34
N GLN A 63 -10.16 -3.35 -9.22
CA GLN A 63 -10.75 -2.40 -10.18
C GLN A 63 -10.19 -2.61 -11.58
N ARG A 64 -8.88 -2.78 -11.70
CA ARG A 64 -8.22 -3.01 -12.99
C ARG A 64 -8.66 -4.32 -13.62
N ILE A 65 -8.72 -5.38 -12.82
CA ILE A 65 -9.17 -6.70 -13.28
C ILE A 65 -10.64 -6.61 -13.74
N ASN A 66 -11.48 -5.93 -12.96
CA ASN A 66 -12.89 -5.78 -13.28
C ASN A 66 -13.09 -4.99 -14.59
N ALA A 67 -12.32 -3.93 -14.80
CA ALA A 67 -12.36 -3.14 -16.02
C ALA A 67 -12.03 -4.01 -17.24
N ALA A 68 -10.98 -4.82 -17.15
CA ALA A 68 -10.58 -5.73 -18.21
C ALA A 68 -11.67 -6.79 -18.46
N CYS A 69 -12.26 -7.32 -17.39
CA CYS A 69 -13.34 -8.30 -17.50
C CYS A 69 -14.55 -7.72 -18.24
N ARG A 70 -14.92 -6.49 -17.92
CA ARG A 70 -16.07 -5.82 -18.56
C ARG A 70 -15.82 -5.53 -20.03
N GLU A 71 -14.59 -5.20 -20.41
CA GLU A 71 -14.20 -5.03 -21.80
C GLU A 71 -14.39 -6.32 -22.62
N ASN A 72 -14.23 -7.47 -21.96
CA ASN A 72 -14.36 -8.78 -22.59
C ASN A 72 -15.71 -9.44 -22.34
N GLY A 73 -16.69 -8.68 -21.85
CA GLY A 73 -18.07 -9.12 -21.70
C GLY A 73 -18.36 -10.00 -20.49
N THR A 74 -17.50 -9.97 -19.48
CA THR A 74 -17.71 -10.71 -18.24
C THR A 74 -17.59 -9.79 -17.02
N THR A 75 -17.72 -10.35 -15.81
CA THR A 75 -17.59 -9.60 -14.57
C THR A 75 -16.44 -10.17 -13.75
N TYR A 76 -15.94 -9.37 -12.80
CA TYR A 76 -14.87 -9.79 -11.91
C TYR A 76 -15.26 -11.07 -11.14
N SER A 77 -16.47 -11.12 -10.61
CA SER A 77 -16.94 -12.26 -9.82
C SER A 77 -16.93 -13.54 -10.62
N ARG A 78 -17.43 -13.51 -11.85
CA ARG A 78 -17.45 -14.66 -12.74
C ARG A 78 -16.04 -15.09 -13.12
N PHE A 79 -15.16 -14.12 -13.39
CA PHE A 79 -13.78 -14.39 -13.76
C PHE A 79 -13.02 -15.09 -12.63
N ILE A 80 -13.11 -14.58 -11.41
CA ILE A 80 -12.45 -15.16 -10.24
C ILE A 80 -12.99 -16.56 -9.93
N ASN A 81 -14.30 -16.73 -10.02
CA ASN A 81 -14.92 -18.03 -9.82
C ASN A 81 -14.44 -19.04 -10.87
N GLY A 82 -14.35 -18.61 -12.13
CA GLY A 82 -13.84 -19.43 -13.21
C GLY A 82 -12.40 -19.86 -12.99
N LEU A 83 -11.54 -18.97 -12.50
CA LEU A 83 -10.16 -19.30 -12.17
C LEU A 83 -10.09 -20.35 -11.06
N LYS A 84 -10.94 -20.26 -10.06
CA LYS A 84 -10.99 -21.23 -8.96
C LYS A 84 -11.43 -22.60 -9.46
N ILE A 85 -12.44 -22.63 -10.29
CA ILE A 85 -12.97 -23.88 -10.88
C ILE A 85 -11.91 -24.55 -11.76
N SER A 86 -11.17 -23.74 -12.53
CA SER A 86 -10.12 -24.24 -13.43
C SER A 86 -8.83 -24.60 -12.71
N GLY A 87 -8.72 -24.29 -11.42
CA GLY A 87 -7.52 -24.58 -10.63
C GLY A 87 -6.33 -23.69 -10.94
N ILE A 88 -6.55 -22.55 -11.58
CA ILE A 88 -5.50 -21.59 -11.92
C ILE A 88 -5.27 -20.68 -10.72
N GLU A 89 -4.04 -20.68 -10.22
CA GLU A 89 -3.65 -19.83 -9.08
C GLU A 89 -2.77 -18.69 -9.57
N VAL A 90 -3.38 -17.48 -9.63
CA VAL A 90 -2.65 -16.26 -10.02
C VAL A 90 -3.05 -15.14 -9.06
N ASP A 91 -2.07 -14.37 -8.58
CA ASP A 91 -2.30 -13.25 -7.70
C ASP A 91 -3.11 -12.15 -8.39
N ARG A 92 -3.90 -11.44 -7.61
CA ARG A 92 -4.62 -10.27 -8.10
C ARG A 92 -3.66 -9.20 -8.64
N LYS A 93 -2.50 -9.05 -8.01
CA LYS A 93 -1.46 -8.13 -8.47
C LYS A 93 -1.00 -8.49 -9.88
N ASN A 94 -0.68 -9.76 -10.11
CA ASN A 94 -0.21 -10.25 -11.41
C ASN A 94 -1.31 -10.17 -12.46
N LEU A 95 -2.56 -10.47 -12.10
CA LEU A 95 -3.70 -10.35 -13.00
C LEU A 95 -3.92 -8.89 -13.43
N ALA A 96 -3.80 -7.95 -12.48
CA ALA A 96 -3.95 -6.53 -12.77
C ALA A 96 -2.85 -6.04 -13.70
N ASP A 97 -1.63 -6.51 -13.48
CA ASP A 97 -0.49 -6.18 -14.33
C ASP A 97 -0.71 -6.67 -15.77
N LEU A 98 -1.16 -7.91 -15.93
CA LEU A 98 -1.47 -8.47 -17.23
C LEU A 98 -2.61 -7.70 -17.92
N ALA A 99 -3.60 -7.27 -17.17
CA ALA A 99 -4.73 -6.53 -17.70
C ALA A 99 -4.32 -5.19 -18.29
N VAL A 100 -3.32 -4.54 -17.70
CA VAL A 100 -2.84 -3.22 -18.13
C VAL A 100 -1.75 -3.33 -19.18
N ASN A 101 -0.74 -4.18 -18.91
CA ASN A 101 0.48 -4.24 -19.72
C ASN A 101 0.45 -5.30 -20.82
N ASP A 102 -0.37 -6.35 -20.63
CA ASP A 102 -0.46 -7.45 -21.58
C ASP A 102 -1.90 -7.95 -21.70
N PRO A 103 -2.78 -7.18 -22.33
CA PRO A 103 -4.19 -7.55 -22.45
C PRO A 103 -4.44 -8.89 -23.17
N ALA A 104 -3.58 -9.26 -24.08
CA ALA A 104 -3.73 -10.53 -24.83
C ALA A 104 -3.62 -11.73 -23.91
N VAL A 105 -2.67 -11.73 -22.98
CA VAL A 105 -2.50 -12.80 -21.99
C VAL A 105 -3.67 -12.81 -21.02
N SER A 106 -4.10 -11.63 -20.57
CA SER A 106 -5.25 -11.48 -19.69
C SER A 106 -6.52 -12.01 -20.37
N TYR A 107 -6.71 -11.71 -21.63
CA TYR A 107 -7.83 -12.22 -22.42
C TYR A 107 -7.82 -13.73 -22.47
N THR A 108 -6.67 -14.36 -22.65
CA THR A 108 -6.52 -15.81 -22.65
C THR A 108 -6.99 -16.40 -21.32
N HIS A 109 -6.62 -15.80 -20.20
CA HIS A 109 -7.09 -16.21 -18.88
C HIS A 109 -8.58 -16.02 -18.71
N LEU A 110 -9.15 -14.96 -19.28
CA LEU A 110 -10.58 -14.69 -19.24
C LEU A 110 -11.38 -15.70 -20.04
N THR A 111 -10.88 -16.10 -21.21
CA THR A 111 -11.59 -17.03 -22.08
C THR A 111 -11.59 -18.46 -21.56
N LEU A 112 -10.51 -18.89 -20.91
CA LEU A 112 -10.42 -20.24 -20.36
C LEU A 112 -11.57 -20.56 -19.39
N PRO A 113 -11.83 -19.74 -18.35
CA PRO A 113 -12.96 -19.99 -17.45
C PRO A 113 -14.31 -19.86 -18.11
N THR A 114 -14.48 -18.95 -19.07
CA THR A 114 -15.77 -18.74 -19.73
C THR A 114 -16.10 -19.88 -20.69
N ASN A 115 -15.12 -20.60 -21.19
CA ASN A 115 -15.30 -21.75 -22.05
C ASN A 115 -15.52 -23.04 -21.26
N THR A 116 -15.42 -22.99 -19.94
CA THR A 116 -15.70 -24.15 -19.10
C THR A 116 -17.20 -24.42 -19.12
N PRO A 117 -17.62 -25.66 -19.44
CA PRO A 117 -19.05 -25.99 -19.43
C PRO A 117 -19.63 -25.80 -18.04
N VAL A 118 -20.76 -25.13 -17.99
CA VAL A 118 -21.43 -24.86 -16.70
C VAL A 118 -22.16 -26.13 -16.24
#